data_37f5bf83a0b5918ab974968449afeb0f
#
_entry.id   37f5bf83a0b5918ab974968449afeb0f
#
_cell.length_a   1.000
_cell.length_b   1.000
_cell.length_c   1.000
_cell.angle_alpha   90.00
_cell.angle_beta   90.00
_cell.angle_gamma   90.00
#
_symmetry.space_group_name_H-M   'P 1'
#
loop_
_entity.id
_entity.type
_entity.pdbx_description
1 polymer ?
#
loop_
_entity_poly.entity_id
_entity_poly.type
_entity_poly.pdbx_seq_one_letter_code
_entity_poly.pdbx_strand_id
1 'polypeptide(L)'
;MVLEYERLNTQQKILIVTYYWPPSGGSGVQRWMYFAKYLKQLGWEPIVVTVDEEKASYAVLDTSLNQEVDNIRVIKTNTREPLQWYSFLTSGSRNKGIPQGEVNRTSIFRKFAAYIRGNFFIPDARKGWVPFALKAARKIIIEEKITQIITTGPPHSTHLVGLQLQQEFDLNWLVDFRDPWSDLFYNKELYRSQRTIKKDLYLETQVLRTASGVLTTIGGKLHEDLKLKAPLQNLYALPNGYDAELMQSVEAKPIQDVFHVVYTGLLTHNQPYDTVLKVLNSISTPVPIRLSLAGTISPEIRSEIQVEYPEIEVVYHGYLSHKDAIGLMKSAHLLLNFIFLGAQTQMISGKLLEYIATEIPILSIGNPDSEAGCFLKQGTAATMLDENDTNAILDFIQIAVTQKDSIRNTFPQLGEWSREALTLKLIFVFEGKTQV
;
A
#
# COMPACT_ATOMS: atom_id res chain seq x y z
N MET A 1 -24.87 -0.26 -19.90
CA MET A 1 -24.00 -0.97 -18.94
C MET A 1 -24.64 -1.05 -17.53
N VAL A 2 -25.16 0.01 -16.96
CA VAL A 2 -25.83 -0.04 -15.62
C VAL A 2 -27.13 -0.87 -15.65
N LEU A 3 -27.87 -0.89 -16.73
CA LEU A 3 -29.18 -1.56 -16.85
C LEU A 3 -29.13 -3.08 -17.10
N GLU A 4 -27.98 -3.65 -17.43
CA GLU A 4 -27.80 -5.10 -17.61
C GLU A 4 -27.46 -5.84 -16.30
N TYR A 5 -27.05 -5.11 -15.28
CA TYR A 5 -26.66 -5.64 -13.97
C TYR A 5 -27.84 -5.98 -13.05
N GLU A 6 -29.05 -5.52 -13.35
CA GLU A 6 -30.24 -5.76 -12.52
C GLU A 6 -30.86 -7.16 -12.62
N ARG A 7 -30.27 -8.12 -13.36
CA ARG A 7 -30.91 -9.40 -13.68
C ARG A 7 -30.42 -10.64 -12.95
N LEU A 8 -29.60 -10.53 -11.91
CA LEU A 8 -29.19 -11.71 -11.11
C LEU A 8 -29.77 -11.61 -9.69
N ASN A 9 -30.90 -12.25 -9.47
CA ASN A 9 -31.69 -12.29 -8.24
C ASN A 9 -31.07 -13.08 -7.06
N THR A 10 -29.76 -13.38 -7.08
CA THR A 10 -29.04 -13.93 -5.93
C THR A 10 -27.86 -13.02 -5.62
N GLN A 11 -27.92 -12.36 -4.46
CA GLN A 11 -26.84 -11.53 -3.97
C GLN A 11 -25.53 -12.33 -3.96
N GLN A 12 -24.57 -11.92 -4.80
CA GLN A 12 -23.25 -12.56 -4.92
C GLN A 12 -22.48 -12.37 -3.61
N LYS A 13 -22.03 -13.47 -3.01
CA LYS A 13 -21.24 -13.43 -1.77
C LYS A 13 -19.78 -13.64 -2.06
N ILE A 14 -18.91 -12.91 -1.36
CA ILE A 14 -17.46 -13.04 -1.47
C ILE A 14 -16.83 -13.10 -0.08
N LEU A 15 -15.93 -14.07 0.13
CA LEU A 15 -15.12 -14.16 1.33
C LEU A 15 -13.78 -13.48 1.13
N ILE A 16 -13.49 -12.47 1.95
CA ILE A 16 -12.23 -11.74 1.95
C ILE A 16 -11.41 -12.17 3.18
N VAL A 17 -10.27 -12.80 2.97
CA VAL A 17 -9.35 -13.20 4.05
C VAL A 17 -8.19 -12.22 4.05
N THR A 18 -8.11 -11.40 5.10
CA THR A 18 -7.09 -10.37 5.26
C THR A 18 -6.66 -10.26 6.72
N TYR A 19 -5.34 -10.14 6.95
CA TYR A 19 -4.84 -9.91 8.31
C TYR A 19 -5.06 -8.47 8.76
N TYR A 20 -4.84 -7.50 7.85
CA TYR A 20 -5.00 -6.08 8.14
C TYR A 20 -6.40 -5.60 7.76
N TRP A 21 -7.16 -5.19 8.76
CA TRP A 21 -8.52 -4.64 8.64
C TRP A 21 -8.70 -3.51 9.66
N PRO A 22 -9.59 -2.53 9.46
CA PRO A 22 -9.88 -1.54 10.50
C PRO A 22 -10.14 -2.17 11.88
N PRO A 23 -9.59 -1.62 12.99
CA PRO A 23 -8.94 -0.30 13.11
C PRO A 23 -7.42 -0.27 12.81
N SER A 24 -6.84 -1.28 12.15
CA SER A 24 -5.46 -1.14 11.68
C SER A 24 -5.34 0.02 10.70
N GLY A 25 -4.30 0.84 10.84
CA GLY A 25 -4.02 1.96 9.93
C GLY A 25 -3.04 1.59 8.81
N GLY A 26 -2.82 2.53 7.92
CA GLY A 26 -1.88 2.44 6.82
C GLY A 26 -2.47 1.96 5.49
N SER A 27 -1.72 2.15 4.40
CA SER A 27 -2.15 1.88 3.03
C SER A 27 -2.54 0.42 2.77
N GLY A 28 -1.94 -0.51 3.52
CA GLY A 28 -2.23 -1.94 3.39
C GLY A 28 -3.65 -2.34 3.78
N VAL A 29 -4.32 -1.54 4.62
CA VAL A 29 -5.70 -1.76 5.06
C VAL A 29 -6.68 -1.21 4.03
N GLN A 30 -6.42 -0.01 3.54
CA GLN A 30 -7.36 0.76 2.71
C GLN A 30 -7.79 0.00 1.46
N ARG A 31 -6.90 -0.73 0.81
CA ARG A 31 -7.19 -1.46 -0.43
C ARG A 31 -8.43 -2.35 -0.30
N TRP A 32 -8.41 -3.33 0.59
CA TRP A 32 -9.52 -4.28 0.73
C TRP A 32 -10.68 -3.73 1.53
N MET A 33 -10.45 -2.76 2.39
CA MET A 33 -11.50 -1.98 3.03
C MET A 33 -12.39 -1.29 1.98
N TYR A 34 -11.79 -0.58 1.04
CA TYR A 34 -12.54 0.12 -0.01
C TYR A 34 -13.11 -0.84 -1.06
N PHE A 35 -12.41 -1.90 -1.45
CA PHE A 35 -13.02 -2.92 -2.30
C PHE A 35 -14.26 -3.54 -1.65
N ALA A 36 -14.23 -3.84 -0.36
CA ALA A 36 -15.40 -4.35 0.36
C ALA A 36 -16.54 -3.32 0.40
N LYS A 37 -16.23 -2.04 0.69
CA LYS A 37 -17.20 -0.93 0.66
C LYS A 37 -17.91 -0.85 -0.70
N TYR A 38 -17.15 -0.75 -1.78
CA TYR A 38 -17.70 -0.61 -3.13
C TYR A 38 -18.35 -1.90 -3.65
N LEU A 39 -17.84 -3.09 -3.31
CA LEU A 39 -18.54 -4.34 -3.59
C LEU A 39 -19.94 -4.35 -2.96
N LYS A 40 -20.06 -3.90 -1.69
CA LYS A 40 -21.37 -3.79 -1.01
C LYS A 40 -22.30 -2.81 -1.70
N GLN A 41 -21.81 -1.65 -2.12
CA GLN A 41 -22.57 -0.65 -2.88
C GLN A 41 -23.03 -1.17 -4.24
N LEU A 42 -22.21 -2.04 -4.88
CA LEU A 42 -22.52 -2.68 -6.16
C LEU A 42 -23.35 -3.97 -6.02
N GLY A 43 -23.93 -4.22 -4.84
CA GLY A 43 -24.88 -5.31 -4.61
C GLY A 43 -24.28 -6.65 -4.24
N TRP A 44 -22.94 -6.74 -4.05
CA TRP A 44 -22.28 -7.93 -3.52
C TRP A 44 -22.37 -7.97 -1.99
N GLU A 45 -22.21 -9.16 -1.43
CA GLU A 45 -22.14 -9.34 0.03
C GLU A 45 -20.70 -9.77 0.44
N PRO A 46 -19.81 -8.81 0.75
CA PRO A 46 -18.50 -9.12 1.26
C PRO A 46 -18.58 -9.58 2.72
N ILE A 47 -17.94 -10.71 3.00
CA ILE A 47 -17.74 -11.24 4.35
C ILE A 47 -16.23 -11.28 4.60
N VAL A 48 -15.79 -10.66 5.68
CA VAL A 48 -14.37 -10.51 5.98
C VAL A 48 -13.97 -11.42 7.13
N VAL A 49 -12.92 -12.22 6.94
CA VAL A 49 -12.20 -12.92 8.01
C VAL A 49 -10.91 -12.19 8.28
N THR A 50 -10.73 -11.73 9.51
CA THR A 50 -9.54 -10.99 9.96
C THR A 50 -9.10 -11.42 11.35
N VAL A 51 -7.99 -10.89 11.83
CA VAL A 51 -7.51 -11.10 13.19
C VAL A 51 -8.22 -10.14 14.15
N ASP A 52 -8.41 -10.57 15.39
CA ASP A 52 -8.88 -9.74 16.49
C ASP A 52 -7.81 -8.67 16.82
N GLU A 53 -8.17 -7.41 16.76
CA GLU A 53 -7.27 -6.27 16.97
C GLU A 53 -6.63 -6.26 18.36
N GLU A 54 -7.28 -6.80 19.39
CA GLU A 54 -6.72 -6.90 20.74
C GLU A 54 -5.57 -7.93 20.82
N LYS A 55 -5.51 -8.84 19.85
CA LYS A 55 -4.52 -9.91 19.76
C LYS A 55 -3.51 -9.72 18.64
N ALA A 56 -3.80 -8.82 17.73
CA ALA A 56 -2.94 -8.49 16.61
C ALA A 56 -1.76 -7.59 17.03
N SER A 57 -0.64 -7.69 16.29
CA SER A 57 0.47 -6.73 16.40
C SER A 57 0.35 -5.68 15.29
N TYR A 58 -0.63 -4.80 15.40
CA TYR A 58 -0.75 -3.68 14.47
C TYR A 58 0.27 -2.59 14.82
N ALA A 59 0.96 -2.08 13.81
CA ALA A 59 1.96 -1.02 14.00
C ALA A 59 1.31 0.36 14.20
N VAL A 60 0.16 0.59 13.56
CA VAL A 60 -0.60 1.84 13.59
C VAL A 60 -2.07 1.50 13.73
N LEU A 61 -2.79 2.26 14.56
CA LEU A 61 -4.24 2.19 14.68
C LEU A 61 -4.86 3.46 14.12
N ASP A 62 -5.95 3.30 13.35
CA ASP A 62 -6.76 4.36 12.81
C ASP A 62 -8.24 4.00 12.95
N THR A 63 -8.83 4.44 14.04
CA THR A 63 -10.23 4.15 14.37
C THR A 63 -11.22 4.88 13.45
N SER A 64 -10.78 5.93 12.74
CA SER A 64 -11.64 6.66 11.79
C SER A 64 -12.09 5.77 10.62
N LEU A 65 -11.26 4.77 10.26
CA LEU A 65 -11.58 3.83 9.18
C LEU A 65 -12.74 2.88 9.49
N ASN A 66 -13.11 2.71 10.76
CA ASN A 66 -14.24 1.84 11.14
C ASN A 66 -15.56 2.32 10.54
N GLN A 67 -15.74 3.64 10.42
CA GLN A 67 -16.96 4.24 9.87
C GLN A 67 -17.18 3.91 8.40
N GLU A 68 -16.10 3.65 7.65
CA GLU A 68 -16.18 3.31 6.23
C GLU A 68 -16.72 1.90 5.97
N VAL A 69 -16.72 1.03 6.99
CA VAL A 69 -17.04 -0.41 6.86
C VAL A 69 -17.94 -0.93 7.96
N ASP A 70 -18.69 -0.08 8.63
CA ASP A 70 -19.59 -0.44 9.72
C ASP A 70 -20.72 -1.40 9.28
N ASN A 71 -21.08 -1.36 8.00
CA ASN A 71 -22.08 -2.22 7.36
C ASN A 71 -21.49 -3.51 6.76
N ILE A 72 -20.20 -3.77 6.90
CA ILE A 72 -19.54 -5.00 6.40
C ILE A 72 -19.50 -6.05 7.51
N ARG A 73 -19.93 -7.28 7.18
CA ARG A 73 -19.83 -8.42 8.10
C ARG A 73 -18.39 -8.86 8.30
N VAL A 74 -17.87 -8.69 9.52
CA VAL A 74 -16.48 -9.00 9.87
C VAL A 74 -16.44 -10.11 10.94
N ILE A 75 -15.66 -11.15 10.69
CA ILE A 75 -15.39 -12.24 11.62
C ILE A 75 -13.96 -12.11 12.12
N LYS A 76 -13.82 -11.72 13.39
CA LYS A 76 -12.55 -11.58 14.08
C LYS A 76 -12.10 -12.91 14.68
N THR A 77 -10.83 -13.26 14.49
CA THR A 77 -10.26 -14.56 14.92
C THR A 77 -9.06 -14.37 15.82
N ASN A 78 -8.75 -15.38 16.60
CA ASN A 78 -7.53 -15.41 17.41
C ASN A 78 -6.27 -15.52 16.53
N THR A 79 -5.10 -15.25 17.11
CA THR A 79 -3.79 -15.48 16.51
C THR A 79 -2.79 -15.98 17.54
N ARG A 80 -1.69 -16.59 17.07
CA ARG A 80 -0.51 -16.93 17.87
C ARG A 80 0.70 -16.23 17.26
N GLU A 81 1.12 -15.13 17.86
CA GLU A 81 2.24 -14.34 17.38
C GLU A 81 3.44 -14.37 18.34
N PRO A 82 4.37 -15.30 18.15
CA PRO A 82 5.54 -15.44 19.03
C PRO A 82 6.41 -14.18 19.09
N LEU A 83 6.37 -13.31 18.07
CA LEU A 83 7.09 -12.04 18.08
C LEU A 83 6.59 -11.02 19.10
N GLN A 84 5.34 -11.13 19.58
CA GLN A 84 4.87 -10.33 20.72
C GLN A 84 5.68 -10.64 21.99
N TRP A 85 6.05 -11.91 22.20
CA TRP A 85 6.92 -12.32 23.30
C TRP A 85 8.33 -11.76 23.16
N TYR A 86 8.83 -11.70 21.91
CA TYR A 86 10.15 -11.13 21.62
C TYR A 86 10.19 -9.62 21.82
N SER A 87 9.20 -8.88 21.37
CA SER A 87 9.12 -7.43 21.60
C SER A 87 8.95 -7.10 23.09
N PHE A 88 8.21 -7.94 23.83
CA PHE A 88 8.09 -7.81 25.27
C PHE A 88 9.43 -8.03 26.00
N LEU A 89 10.21 -9.01 25.57
CA LEU A 89 11.54 -9.30 26.14
C LEU A 89 12.60 -8.26 25.79
N THR A 90 12.45 -7.56 24.65
CA THR A 90 13.47 -6.61 24.14
C THR A 90 13.13 -5.15 24.39
N SER A 91 11.86 -4.76 24.49
CA SER A 91 11.43 -3.37 24.61
C SER A 91 10.51 -3.09 25.80
N GLY A 92 10.16 -4.12 26.61
CA GLY A 92 9.23 -3.97 27.75
C GLY A 92 7.79 -3.59 27.37
N SER A 93 7.47 -3.49 26.07
CA SER A 93 6.15 -3.10 25.57
C SER A 93 5.59 -4.14 24.59
N ARG A 94 4.36 -4.61 24.84
CA ARG A 94 3.64 -5.54 23.98
C ARG A 94 3.16 -4.95 22.64
N ASN A 95 3.11 -3.63 22.53
CA ASN A 95 2.39 -2.93 21.47
C ASN A 95 3.26 -2.15 20.47
N LYS A 96 4.59 -2.26 20.52
CA LYS A 96 5.43 -1.66 19.47
C LYS A 96 5.76 -2.70 18.42
N GLY A 97 4.96 -2.73 17.34
CA GLY A 97 5.36 -3.39 16.11
C GLY A 97 6.72 -2.84 15.65
N ILE A 98 7.63 -3.73 15.18
CA ILE A 98 8.89 -3.29 14.58
C ILE A 98 8.52 -2.67 13.23
N PRO A 99 8.81 -1.37 12.97
CA PRO A 99 8.54 -0.76 11.68
C PRO A 99 9.22 -1.56 10.56
N GLN A 100 8.54 -1.73 9.44
CA GLN A 100 9.14 -2.31 8.26
C GLN A 100 10.22 -1.35 7.74
N GLY A 101 11.46 -1.82 7.62
CA GLY A 101 12.56 -1.06 7.03
C GLY A 101 13.64 -0.53 7.99
N GLU A 102 13.43 -0.50 9.31
CA GLU A 102 14.47 -0.09 10.27
C GLU A 102 15.18 -1.30 10.90
N VAL A 103 16.17 -1.82 10.22
CA VAL A 103 17.16 -2.73 10.83
C VAL A 103 18.48 -1.96 11.02
N ASN A 104 18.62 -1.34 12.17
CA ASN A 104 19.88 -0.68 12.55
C ASN A 104 21.00 -1.74 12.73
N ARG A 105 22.07 -1.65 11.93
CA ARG A 105 23.02 -2.74 11.57
C ARG A 105 24.01 -3.18 12.66
N THR A 106 23.98 -2.66 13.89
CA THR A 106 25.16 -2.69 14.77
C THR A 106 25.15 -3.68 15.95
N SER A 107 24.06 -4.42 16.22
CA SER A 107 24.04 -5.37 17.34
C SER A 107 23.96 -6.83 16.89
N ILE A 108 24.83 -7.70 17.44
CA ILE A 108 24.80 -9.16 17.22
C ILE A 108 23.42 -9.75 17.55
N PHE A 109 22.76 -9.25 18.60
CA PHE A 109 21.41 -9.66 18.96
C PHE A 109 20.37 -9.34 17.85
N ARG A 110 20.51 -8.22 17.15
CA ARG A 110 19.62 -7.86 16.02
C ARG A 110 19.84 -8.77 14.82
N LYS A 111 21.09 -9.13 14.51
CA LYS A 111 21.40 -10.10 13.44
C LYS A 111 20.81 -11.47 13.76
N PHE A 112 20.93 -11.91 15.02
CA PHE A 112 20.35 -13.17 15.47
C PHE A 112 18.81 -13.15 15.40
N ALA A 113 18.19 -12.07 15.82
CA ALA A 113 16.75 -11.86 15.69
C ALA A 113 16.27 -11.87 14.22
N ALA A 114 17.01 -11.19 13.34
CA ALA A 114 16.75 -11.19 11.90
C ALA A 114 16.88 -12.60 11.31
N TYR A 115 17.93 -13.37 11.73
CA TYR A 115 18.10 -14.76 11.35
C TYR A 115 16.92 -15.64 11.81
N ILE A 116 16.50 -15.53 13.07
CA ILE A 116 15.33 -16.27 13.58
C ILE A 116 14.08 -15.89 12.79
N ARG A 117 13.81 -14.58 12.61
CA ARG A 117 12.68 -14.10 11.84
C ARG A 117 12.68 -14.65 10.41
N GLY A 118 13.84 -14.63 9.75
CA GLY A 118 13.97 -15.03 8.36
C GLY A 118 13.88 -16.54 8.12
N ASN A 119 14.23 -17.38 9.11
CA ASN A 119 14.35 -18.84 8.93
C ASN A 119 13.24 -19.66 9.59
N PHE A 120 12.62 -19.17 10.65
CA PHE A 120 11.59 -19.91 11.39
C PHE A 120 10.18 -19.42 11.12
N PHE A 121 10.03 -18.17 10.63
CA PHE A 121 8.72 -17.58 10.32
C PHE A 121 8.54 -17.45 8.80
N ILE A 122 8.26 -18.58 8.16
CA ILE A 122 8.07 -18.66 6.70
C ILE A 122 6.57 -18.91 6.44
N PRO A 123 5.96 -18.10 5.56
CA PRO A 123 6.54 -17.00 4.77
C PRO A 123 6.79 -15.71 5.57
N ASP A 124 6.11 -15.51 6.67
CA ASP A 124 6.21 -14.31 7.52
C ASP A 124 5.80 -14.59 8.97
N ALA A 125 5.93 -13.54 9.81
CA ALA A 125 5.68 -13.63 11.24
C ALA A 125 4.21 -13.81 11.62
N ARG A 126 3.26 -13.65 10.67
CA ARG A 126 1.81 -13.79 10.89
C ARG A 126 1.30 -15.19 10.59
N LYS A 127 2.16 -16.12 10.22
CA LYS A 127 1.77 -17.52 9.95
C LYS A 127 1.00 -18.19 11.07
N GLY A 128 1.17 -17.73 12.32
CA GLY A 128 0.45 -18.24 13.48
C GLY A 128 -1.06 -17.93 13.48
N TRP A 129 -1.50 -17.01 12.60
CA TRP A 129 -2.90 -16.70 12.37
C TRP A 129 -3.60 -17.72 11.46
N VAL A 130 -2.88 -18.35 10.54
CA VAL A 130 -3.42 -19.26 9.51
C VAL A 130 -4.41 -20.29 10.05
N PRO A 131 -4.13 -21.07 11.14
CA PRO A 131 -5.07 -22.08 11.63
C PRO A 131 -6.42 -21.51 12.09
N PHE A 132 -6.41 -20.30 12.66
CA PHE A 132 -7.63 -19.64 13.16
C PHE A 132 -8.46 -19.08 12.00
N ALA A 133 -7.81 -18.42 11.05
CA ALA A 133 -8.46 -17.91 9.83
C ALA A 133 -9.07 -19.06 9.02
N LEU A 134 -8.32 -20.15 8.83
CA LEU A 134 -8.79 -21.34 8.12
C LEU A 134 -10.03 -21.95 8.76
N LYS A 135 -10.05 -22.11 10.09
CA LYS A 135 -11.21 -22.62 10.82
C LYS A 135 -12.46 -21.74 10.60
N ALA A 136 -12.30 -20.42 10.70
CA ALA A 136 -13.40 -19.47 10.49
C ALA A 136 -13.88 -19.48 9.04
N ALA A 137 -12.94 -19.42 8.08
CA ALA A 137 -13.25 -19.43 6.66
C ALA A 137 -14.01 -20.70 6.21
N ARG A 138 -13.58 -21.90 6.64
CA ARG A 138 -14.31 -23.16 6.38
C ARG A 138 -15.77 -23.11 6.84
N LYS A 139 -15.97 -22.63 8.07
CA LYS A 139 -17.32 -22.50 8.63
C LYS A 139 -18.20 -21.60 7.73
N ILE A 140 -17.69 -20.43 7.36
CA ILE A 140 -18.42 -19.46 6.53
C ILE A 140 -18.67 -20.01 5.13
N ILE A 141 -17.70 -20.67 4.49
CA ILE A 141 -17.86 -21.28 3.17
C ILE A 141 -19.02 -22.25 3.16
N ILE A 142 -19.13 -23.11 4.20
CA ILE A 142 -20.19 -24.10 4.30
C ILE A 142 -21.54 -23.45 4.60
N GLU A 143 -21.61 -22.57 5.62
CA GLU A 143 -22.85 -21.93 6.08
C GLU A 143 -23.44 -20.98 5.04
N GLU A 144 -22.59 -20.20 4.35
CA GLU A 144 -23.02 -19.17 3.41
C GLU A 144 -22.96 -19.62 1.94
N LYS A 145 -22.50 -20.86 1.68
CA LYS A 145 -22.31 -21.43 0.32
C LYS A 145 -21.41 -20.55 -0.54
N ILE A 146 -20.29 -20.08 0.02
CA ILE A 146 -19.32 -19.22 -0.68
C ILE A 146 -18.63 -19.99 -1.79
N THR A 147 -18.56 -19.40 -2.96
CA THR A 147 -17.79 -19.89 -4.12
C THR A 147 -16.68 -18.92 -4.55
N GLN A 148 -16.76 -17.66 -4.10
CA GLN A 148 -15.80 -16.61 -4.44
C GLN A 148 -14.96 -16.28 -3.21
N ILE A 149 -13.62 -16.35 -3.33
CA ILE A 149 -12.72 -16.03 -2.23
C ILE A 149 -11.55 -15.17 -2.70
N ILE A 150 -11.15 -14.24 -1.84
CA ILE A 150 -9.92 -13.45 -1.97
C ILE A 150 -9.04 -13.72 -0.76
N THR A 151 -7.73 -13.85 -1.00
CA THR A 151 -6.70 -13.72 0.02
C THR A 151 -5.73 -12.61 -0.37
N THR A 152 -5.36 -11.73 0.56
CA THR A 152 -4.47 -10.58 0.28
C THR A 152 -3.20 -10.63 1.12
N GLY A 153 -2.09 -10.31 0.52
CA GLY A 153 -0.75 -10.22 1.11
C GLY A 153 0.01 -8.96 0.70
N PRO A 154 0.97 -8.45 1.51
CA PRO A 154 1.40 -9.01 2.79
C PRO A 154 0.38 -8.86 3.93
N PRO A 155 0.39 -9.75 4.95
CA PRO A 155 1.30 -10.88 5.09
C PRO A 155 0.98 -12.01 4.12
N HIS A 156 1.98 -12.59 3.48
CA HIS A 156 1.80 -13.64 2.46
C HIS A 156 1.33 -14.99 3.05
N SER A 157 1.50 -15.17 4.37
CA SER A 157 0.90 -16.32 5.10
C SER A 157 -0.62 -16.39 4.95
N THR A 158 -1.29 -15.28 4.65
CA THR A 158 -2.73 -15.24 4.36
C THR A 158 -3.09 -16.14 3.17
N HIS A 159 -2.22 -16.20 2.15
CA HIS A 159 -2.45 -17.04 0.96
C HIS A 159 -2.43 -18.54 1.27
N LEU A 160 -1.78 -18.95 2.37
CA LEU A 160 -1.79 -20.35 2.81
C LEU A 160 -3.18 -20.78 3.31
N VAL A 161 -4.03 -19.84 3.72
CA VAL A 161 -5.44 -20.10 4.02
C VAL A 161 -6.18 -20.47 2.73
N GLY A 162 -6.06 -19.65 1.69
CA GLY A 162 -6.65 -19.89 0.37
C GLY A 162 -6.17 -21.19 -0.25
N LEU A 163 -4.86 -21.48 -0.18
CA LEU A 163 -4.27 -22.70 -0.71
C LEU A 163 -4.87 -23.96 -0.08
N GLN A 164 -5.11 -23.97 1.24
CA GLN A 164 -5.74 -25.09 1.93
C GLN A 164 -7.24 -25.18 1.62
N LEU A 165 -7.94 -24.05 1.57
CA LEU A 165 -9.37 -24.04 1.22
C LEU A 165 -9.63 -24.52 -0.20
N GLN A 166 -8.76 -24.17 -1.15
CA GLN A 166 -8.88 -24.62 -2.54
C GLN A 166 -8.69 -26.15 -2.71
N GLN A 167 -7.96 -26.78 -1.79
CA GLN A 167 -7.83 -28.25 -1.76
C GLN A 167 -9.07 -28.96 -1.21
N GLU A 168 -9.93 -28.25 -0.47
CA GLU A 168 -11.11 -28.80 0.21
C GLU A 168 -12.42 -28.46 -0.50
N PHE A 169 -12.45 -27.33 -1.21
CA PHE A 169 -13.65 -26.77 -1.84
C PHE A 169 -13.34 -26.34 -3.28
N ASP A 170 -14.32 -26.44 -4.15
CA ASP A 170 -14.24 -25.88 -5.50
C ASP A 170 -14.56 -24.38 -5.45
N LEU A 171 -13.49 -23.55 -5.37
CA LEU A 171 -13.60 -22.11 -5.18
C LEU A 171 -13.02 -21.37 -6.40
N ASN A 172 -13.63 -20.25 -6.77
CA ASN A 172 -12.98 -19.25 -7.58
C ASN A 172 -12.12 -18.37 -6.67
N TRP A 173 -10.85 -18.78 -6.51
CA TRP A 173 -9.92 -18.16 -5.57
C TRP A 173 -8.98 -17.21 -6.29
N LEU A 174 -9.12 -15.89 -6.05
CA LEU A 174 -8.15 -14.89 -6.47
C LEU A 174 -7.18 -14.59 -5.33
N VAL A 175 -5.90 -14.48 -5.66
CA VAL A 175 -4.84 -14.05 -4.74
C VAL A 175 -4.40 -12.64 -5.06
N ASP A 176 -4.30 -11.78 -4.06
CA ASP A 176 -3.88 -10.38 -4.22
C ASP A 176 -2.44 -10.19 -3.71
N PHE A 177 -1.51 -10.14 -4.65
CA PHE A 177 -0.09 -9.87 -4.44
C PHE A 177 0.15 -8.37 -4.56
N ARG A 178 0.02 -7.66 -3.43
CA ARG A 178 0.29 -6.21 -3.41
C ARG A 178 1.76 -5.89 -3.57
N ASP A 179 2.61 -6.80 -3.09
CA ASP A 179 4.07 -6.72 -3.16
C ASP A 179 4.63 -8.09 -3.60
N PRO A 180 5.86 -8.14 -4.14
CA PRO A 180 6.58 -9.41 -4.35
C PRO A 180 6.62 -10.24 -3.07
N TRP A 181 6.68 -11.56 -3.17
CA TRP A 181 6.77 -12.43 -1.99
C TRP A 181 8.21 -12.88 -1.73
N SER A 182 8.73 -13.86 -2.49
CA SER A 182 10.09 -14.35 -2.28
C SER A 182 11.16 -13.35 -2.69
N ASP A 183 10.86 -12.48 -3.65
CA ASP A 183 11.78 -11.49 -4.24
C ASP A 183 11.76 -10.12 -3.53
N LEU A 184 11.11 -10.04 -2.36
CA LEU A 184 11.13 -8.82 -1.56
C LEU A 184 12.57 -8.36 -1.29
N PHE A 185 12.87 -7.10 -1.60
CA PHE A 185 14.22 -6.53 -1.53
C PHE A 185 14.84 -6.63 -0.12
N TYR A 186 14.04 -6.48 0.95
CA TYR A 186 14.51 -6.59 2.34
C TYR A 186 14.70 -8.04 2.83
N ASN A 187 14.30 -9.07 2.07
CA ASN A 187 14.56 -10.45 2.41
C ASN A 187 16.07 -10.76 2.51
N LYS A 188 16.91 -9.99 1.80
CA LYS A 188 18.37 -10.09 1.86
C LYS A 188 18.93 -9.77 3.25
N GLU A 189 18.24 -8.92 4.02
CA GLU A 189 18.64 -8.51 5.38
C GLU A 189 18.27 -9.53 6.44
N LEU A 190 17.48 -10.55 6.12
CA LEU A 190 16.99 -11.56 7.07
C LEU A 190 17.92 -12.77 7.22
N TYR A 191 19.11 -12.77 6.62
CA TYR A 191 20.08 -13.86 6.70
C TYR A 191 19.49 -15.26 6.47
N ARG A 192 18.62 -15.39 5.46
CA ARG A 192 17.87 -16.60 5.14
C ARG A 192 18.78 -17.73 4.64
N SER A 193 18.60 -18.95 5.17
CA SER A 193 19.27 -20.13 4.67
C SER A 193 18.74 -20.57 3.30
N GLN A 194 19.54 -21.29 2.53
CA GLN A 194 19.12 -21.81 1.22
C GLN A 194 17.88 -22.73 1.31
N ARG A 195 17.74 -23.47 2.43
CA ARG A 195 16.54 -24.30 2.68
C ARG A 195 15.29 -23.42 2.86
N THR A 196 15.43 -22.33 3.58
CA THR A 196 14.36 -21.36 3.80
C THR A 196 13.93 -20.70 2.50
N ILE A 197 14.88 -20.23 1.70
CA ILE A 197 14.64 -19.59 0.41
C ILE A 197 13.87 -20.56 -0.51
N LYS A 198 14.35 -21.82 -0.62
CA LYS A 198 13.69 -22.84 -1.44
C LYS A 198 12.28 -23.16 -0.95
N LYS A 199 12.06 -23.23 0.36
CA LYS A 199 10.73 -23.49 0.94
C LYS A 199 9.77 -22.33 0.67
N ASP A 200 10.23 -21.10 0.81
CA ASP A 200 9.43 -19.91 0.60
C ASP A 200 9.01 -19.78 -0.87
N LEU A 201 9.97 -19.95 -1.80
CA LEU A 201 9.71 -20.00 -3.24
C LEU A 201 8.75 -21.13 -3.62
N TYR A 202 8.88 -22.29 -3.00
CA TYR A 202 7.96 -23.42 -3.22
C TYR A 202 6.52 -23.04 -2.82
N LEU A 203 6.34 -22.43 -1.64
CA LEU A 203 5.01 -22.02 -1.16
C LEU A 203 4.40 -20.96 -2.09
N GLU A 204 5.16 -19.96 -2.48
CA GLU A 204 4.71 -18.95 -3.44
C GLU A 204 4.29 -19.58 -4.77
N THR A 205 5.12 -20.47 -5.32
CA THR A 205 4.82 -21.17 -6.57
C THR A 205 3.54 -22.03 -6.48
N GLN A 206 3.32 -22.72 -5.34
CA GLN A 206 2.09 -23.48 -5.12
C GLN A 206 0.86 -22.54 -5.10
N VAL A 207 0.92 -21.44 -4.38
CA VAL A 207 -0.15 -20.44 -4.34
C VAL A 207 -0.45 -19.91 -5.73
N LEU A 208 0.58 -19.47 -6.47
CA LEU A 208 0.43 -18.93 -7.82
C LEU A 208 -0.19 -19.93 -8.79
N ARG A 209 0.18 -21.22 -8.72
CA ARG A 209 -0.32 -22.25 -9.66
C ARG A 209 -1.71 -22.75 -9.31
N THR A 210 -2.12 -22.66 -8.04
CA THR A 210 -3.39 -23.22 -7.56
C THR A 210 -4.52 -22.18 -7.61
N ALA A 211 -4.19 -20.89 -7.51
CA ALA A 211 -5.18 -19.82 -7.60
C ALA A 211 -5.87 -19.77 -8.96
N SER A 212 -7.14 -19.37 -9.02
CA SER A 212 -7.89 -19.13 -10.25
C SER A 212 -7.36 -17.93 -11.03
N GLY A 213 -6.77 -16.95 -10.33
CA GLY A 213 -6.11 -15.78 -10.89
C GLY A 213 -5.34 -15.01 -9.82
N VAL A 214 -4.45 -14.13 -10.26
CA VAL A 214 -3.59 -13.31 -9.40
C VAL A 214 -3.85 -11.84 -9.67
N LEU A 215 -4.22 -11.10 -8.65
CA LEU A 215 -4.29 -9.64 -8.66
C LEU A 215 -2.94 -9.07 -8.22
N THR A 216 -2.54 -7.97 -8.83
CA THR A 216 -1.35 -7.20 -8.44
C THR A 216 -1.67 -5.71 -8.42
N THR A 217 -0.89 -4.92 -7.71
CA THR A 217 -1.07 -3.46 -7.72
C THR A 217 -0.50 -2.80 -8.98
N ILE A 218 0.39 -3.49 -9.67
CA ILE A 218 1.01 -3.06 -10.94
C ILE A 218 1.22 -4.27 -11.86
N GLY A 219 1.46 -4.00 -13.15
CA GLY A 219 1.83 -4.99 -14.15
C GLY A 219 3.35 -5.18 -14.30
N GLY A 220 3.84 -5.07 -15.53
CA GLY A 220 5.24 -4.99 -15.95
C GLY A 220 6.18 -5.97 -15.28
N LYS A 221 7.23 -5.46 -14.66
CA LYS A 221 8.28 -6.30 -14.06
C LYS A 221 7.74 -7.29 -13.01
N LEU A 222 6.76 -6.90 -12.21
CA LEU A 222 6.14 -7.82 -11.24
C LEU A 222 5.45 -8.98 -11.95
N HIS A 223 4.69 -8.71 -13.02
CA HIS A 223 4.05 -9.75 -13.81
C HIS A 223 5.07 -10.68 -14.49
N GLU A 224 6.17 -10.13 -15.05
CA GLU A 224 7.25 -10.93 -15.61
C GLU A 224 7.82 -11.90 -14.59
N ASP A 225 8.16 -11.41 -13.39
CA ASP A 225 8.75 -12.22 -12.32
C ASP A 225 7.77 -13.31 -11.82
N LEU A 226 6.48 -13.00 -11.72
CA LEU A 226 5.45 -13.99 -11.36
C LEU A 226 5.23 -15.02 -12.46
N LYS A 227 5.28 -14.61 -13.73
CA LYS A 227 5.18 -15.53 -14.89
C LYS A 227 6.34 -16.53 -14.97
N LEU A 228 7.55 -16.15 -14.53
CA LEU A 228 8.68 -17.11 -14.42
C LEU A 228 8.37 -18.26 -13.45
N LYS A 229 7.57 -18.01 -12.41
CA LYS A 229 7.18 -19.00 -11.38
C LYS A 229 5.93 -19.79 -11.78
N ALA A 230 5.01 -19.15 -12.49
CA ALA A 230 3.74 -19.72 -12.94
C ALA A 230 3.36 -19.22 -14.34
N PRO A 231 3.95 -19.77 -15.44
CA PRO A 231 3.81 -19.24 -16.80
C PRO A 231 2.37 -19.19 -17.33
N LEU A 232 1.53 -20.12 -16.90
CA LEU A 232 0.14 -20.26 -17.37
C LEU A 232 -0.85 -19.45 -16.53
N GLN A 233 -0.42 -18.77 -15.45
CA GLN A 233 -1.32 -18.08 -14.55
C GLN A 233 -1.85 -16.78 -15.16
N ASN A 234 -3.13 -16.48 -14.94
CA ASN A 234 -3.73 -15.20 -15.29
C ASN A 234 -3.34 -14.14 -14.27
N LEU A 235 -2.74 -13.07 -14.73
CA LEU A 235 -2.31 -11.94 -13.89
C LEU A 235 -3.10 -10.69 -14.29
N TYR A 236 -3.64 -9.99 -13.30
CA TYR A 236 -4.48 -8.80 -13.48
C TYR A 236 -3.90 -7.64 -12.68
N ALA A 237 -3.50 -6.57 -13.35
CA ALA A 237 -3.07 -5.34 -12.69
C ALA A 237 -4.30 -4.56 -12.21
N LEU A 238 -4.46 -4.45 -10.91
CA LEU A 238 -5.55 -3.73 -10.25
C LEU A 238 -4.96 -2.80 -9.18
N PRO A 239 -4.67 -1.54 -9.52
CA PRO A 239 -4.06 -0.58 -8.59
C PRO A 239 -4.89 -0.30 -7.35
N ASN A 240 -4.32 0.44 -6.38
CA ASN A 240 -5.01 0.78 -5.13
C ASN A 240 -6.16 1.78 -5.32
N GLY A 241 -6.07 2.61 -6.34
CA GLY A 241 -7.07 3.62 -6.63
C GLY A 241 -7.11 4.77 -5.61
N TYR A 242 -7.98 5.74 -5.89
CA TYR A 242 -8.34 6.82 -4.98
C TYR A 242 -9.84 6.81 -4.71
N ASP A 243 -10.28 7.33 -3.58
CA ASP A 243 -11.69 7.49 -3.25
C ASP A 243 -12.21 8.79 -3.88
N ALA A 244 -12.98 8.68 -4.96
CA ALA A 244 -13.47 9.84 -5.70
C ALA A 244 -14.49 10.66 -4.89
N GLU A 245 -15.35 10.00 -4.12
CA GLU A 245 -16.35 10.65 -3.27
C GLU A 245 -15.67 11.46 -2.15
N LEU A 246 -14.73 10.83 -1.42
CA LEU A 246 -13.98 11.51 -0.38
C LEU A 246 -13.12 12.64 -0.97
N MET A 247 -12.47 12.41 -2.10
CA MET A 247 -11.67 13.43 -2.78
C MET A 247 -12.51 14.65 -3.15
N GLN A 248 -13.74 14.47 -3.65
CA GLN A 248 -14.65 15.56 -3.99
C GLN A 248 -15.20 16.26 -2.74
N SER A 249 -15.46 15.54 -1.65
CA SER A 249 -16.03 16.09 -0.41
C SER A 249 -15.08 17.01 0.36
N VAL A 250 -13.77 16.92 0.12
CA VAL A 250 -12.76 17.73 0.80
C VAL A 250 -12.40 18.95 -0.03
N GLU A 251 -12.72 20.14 0.49
CA GLU A 251 -12.38 21.41 -0.15
C GLU A 251 -10.87 21.67 -0.11
N ALA A 252 -10.33 22.20 -1.21
CA ALA A 252 -8.98 22.71 -1.25
C ALA A 252 -8.89 24.01 -0.44
N LYS A 253 -7.91 24.12 0.45
CA LYS A 253 -7.62 25.34 1.22
C LYS A 253 -6.16 25.75 1.01
N PRO A 254 -5.82 26.32 -0.16
CA PRO A 254 -4.45 26.74 -0.44
C PRO A 254 -3.96 27.75 0.61
N ILE A 255 -2.71 27.61 1.04
CA ILE A 255 -2.08 28.56 1.97
C ILE A 255 -1.54 29.71 1.14
N GLN A 256 -1.96 30.94 1.50
CA GLN A 256 -1.50 32.15 0.83
C GLN A 256 -0.08 32.54 1.28
N ASP A 257 0.61 33.36 0.48
CA ASP A 257 1.90 33.97 0.79
C ASP A 257 3.07 33.00 1.09
N VAL A 258 2.93 31.71 0.70
CA VAL A 258 4.01 30.72 0.76
C VAL A 258 3.99 29.86 -0.50
N PHE A 259 5.12 29.23 -0.82
CA PHE A 259 5.15 28.07 -1.71
C PHE A 259 5.06 26.80 -0.85
N HIS A 260 3.86 26.19 -0.81
CA HIS A 260 3.54 25.07 0.06
C HIS A 260 3.88 23.74 -0.61
N VAL A 261 4.85 23.05 -0.06
CA VAL A 261 5.30 21.72 -0.48
C VAL A 261 4.82 20.70 0.52
N VAL A 262 4.22 19.60 0.08
CA VAL A 262 3.64 18.58 0.96
C VAL A 262 4.18 17.20 0.65
N TYR A 263 4.54 16.46 1.70
CA TYR A 263 4.81 15.04 1.67
C TYR A 263 3.91 14.31 2.67
N THR A 264 3.29 13.21 2.24
CA THR A 264 2.49 12.35 3.14
C THR A 264 3.05 10.93 3.16
N GLY A 265 3.10 10.31 4.34
CA GLY A 265 3.46 8.90 4.52
C GLY A 265 4.68 8.67 5.42
N LEU A 266 5.32 7.51 5.21
CA LEU A 266 6.55 7.13 5.93
C LEU A 266 7.76 7.77 5.25
N LEU A 267 8.60 8.49 6.00
CA LEU A 267 9.89 9.00 5.54
C LEU A 267 11.02 8.41 6.38
N THR A 268 11.96 7.75 5.70
CA THR A 268 13.14 7.10 6.29
C THR A 268 14.38 7.40 5.44
N HIS A 269 15.58 7.15 5.97
CA HIS A 269 16.84 7.30 5.23
C HIS A 269 16.97 6.37 4.00
N ASN A 270 16.06 5.41 3.84
CA ASN A 270 16.00 4.58 2.62
C ASN A 270 15.24 5.24 1.46
N GLN A 271 14.95 6.54 1.55
CA GLN A 271 14.25 7.31 0.51
C GLN A 271 15.10 8.52 0.11
N PRO A 272 15.17 8.87 -1.18
CA PRO A 272 16.06 9.89 -1.72
C PRO A 272 15.44 11.31 -1.57
N TYR A 273 15.31 11.81 -0.34
CA TYR A 273 14.71 13.14 -0.08
C TYR A 273 15.75 14.28 -0.11
N ASP A 274 17.01 13.97 0.14
CA ASP A 274 18.10 14.91 0.38
C ASP A 274 18.29 15.91 -0.76
N THR A 275 18.38 15.45 -2.00
CA THR A 275 18.60 16.33 -3.17
C THR A 275 17.46 17.33 -3.35
N VAL A 276 16.21 16.91 -3.15
CA VAL A 276 15.05 17.84 -3.23
C VAL A 276 15.12 18.89 -2.14
N LEU A 277 15.47 18.50 -0.90
CA LEU A 277 15.57 19.45 0.22
C LEU A 277 16.73 20.43 0.01
N LYS A 278 17.87 19.99 -0.54
CA LYS A 278 18.98 20.89 -0.93
C LYS A 278 18.52 21.92 -1.95
N VAL A 279 17.79 21.52 -2.97
CA VAL A 279 17.25 22.44 -3.98
C VAL A 279 16.26 23.41 -3.34
N LEU A 280 15.30 22.94 -2.56
CA LEU A 280 14.34 23.80 -1.87
C LEU A 280 15.00 24.80 -0.92
N ASN A 281 16.08 24.40 -0.23
CA ASN A 281 16.82 25.28 0.69
C ASN A 281 17.65 26.35 -0.03
N SER A 282 18.04 26.11 -1.28
CA SER A 282 18.94 27.01 -2.05
C SER A 282 18.22 27.87 -3.08
N ILE A 283 17.01 27.52 -3.48
CA ILE A 283 16.27 28.21 -4.55
C ILE A 283 15.79 29.59 -4.08
N SER A 284 16.00 30.61 -4.91
CA SER A 284 15.42 31.94 -4.67
C SER A 284 13.96 31.97 -5.10
N THR A 285 13.07 32.30 -4.19
CA THR A 285 11.62 32.34 -4.41
C THR A 285 11.02 33.67 -3.97
N PRO A 286 9.94 34.14 -4.64
CA PRO A 286 9.26 35.38 -4.27
C PRO A 286 8.50 35.30 -2.93
N VAL A 287 8.24 34.09 -2.43
CA VAL A 287 7.55 33.80 -1.16
C VAL A 287 8.30 32.72 -0.40
N PRO A 288 8.19 32.68 0.92
CA PRO A 288 8.82 31.63 1.72
C PRO A 288 8.38 30.21 1.30
N ILE A 289 9.27 29.24 1.46
CA ILE A 289 8.95 27.83 1.25
C ILE A 289 8.50 27.21 2.56
N ARG A 290 7.32 26.59 2.53
CA ARG A 290 6.82 25.78 3.65
C ARG A 290 6.75 24.35 3.23
N LEU A 291 7.43 23.45 3.97
CA LEU A 291 7.37 21.99 3.80
C LEU A 291 6.51 21.36 4.89
N SER A 292 5.36 20.83 4.52
CA SER A 292 4.51 20.06 5.43
C SER A 292 4.79 18.56 5.28
N LEU A 293 5.14 17.92 6.41
CA LEU A 293 5.43 16.51 6.51
C LEU A 293 4.37 15.82 7.38
N ALA A 294 3.53 14.98 6.77
CA ALA A 294 2.49 14.23 7.48
C ALA A 294 2.78 12.72 7.42
N GLY A 295 2.58 12.03 8.55
CA GLY A 295 2.83 10.60 8.70
C GLY A 295 3.97 10.29 9.68
N THR A 296 4.68 9.20 9.45
CA THR A 296 5.77 8.75 10.33
C THR A 296 7.11 9.24 9.79
N ILE A 297 7.71 10.19 10.47
CA ILE A 297 9.03 10.74 10.15
C ILE A 297 9.97 10.39 11.29
N SER A 298 11.14 9.79 11.01
CA SER A 298 12.06 9.40 12.07
C SER A 298 12.59 10.64 12.82
N PRO A 299 12.86 10.54 14.13
CA PRO A 299 13.43 11.66 14.92
C PRO A 299 14.75 12.15 14.36
N GLU A 300 15.57 11.23 13.83
CA GLU A 300 16.88 11.52 13.23
C GLU A 300 16.71 12.43 12.00
N ILE A 301 15.78 12.09 11.09
CA ILE A 301 15.48 12.90 9.90
C ILE A 301 14.92 14.28 10.29
N ARG A 302 14.09 14.36 11.34
CA ARG A 302 13.61 15.68 11.82
C ARG A 302 14.74 16.57 12.27
N SER A 303 15.69 16.01 13.04
CA SER A 303 16.87 16.75 13.51
C SER A 303 17.79 17.15 12.35
N GLU A 304 18.00 16.27 11.38
CA GLU A 304 18.78 16.51 10.18
C GLU A 304 18.17 17.66 9.35
N ILE A 305 16.87 17.59 9.05
CA ILE A 305 16.19 18.63 8.28
C ILE A 305 16.29 20.00 8.96
N GLN A 306 16.12 20.06 10.26
CA GLN A 306 16.18 21.31 11.02
C GLN A 306 17.57 21.95 10.99
N VAL A 307 18.63 21.14 10.94
CA VAL A 307 20.03 21.62 10.98
C VAL A 307 20.52 21.93 9.56
N GLU A 308 20.23 21.08 8.60
CA GLU A 308 20.83 21.16 7.26
C GLU A 308 20.05 22.05 6.27
N TYR A 309 18.74 22.28 6.54
CA TYR A 309 17.87 23.05 5.62
C TYR A 309 17.15 24.21 6.34
N PRO A 310 17.90 25.18 6.90
CA PRO A 310 17.32 26.24 7.76
C PRO A 310 16.43 27.24 7.02
N GLU A 311 16.56 27.34 5.67
CA GLU A 311 15.74 28.26 4.87
C GLU A 311 14.32 27.73 4.59
N ILE A 312 14.05 26.47 4.95
CA ILE A 312 12.73 25.85 4.77
C ILE A 312 11.93 25.92 6.06
N GLU A 313 10.75 26.51 6.04
CA GLU A 313 9.80 26.42 7.15
C GLU A 313 9.18 25.02 7.17
N VAL A 314 9.58 24.16 8.13
CA VAL A 314 9.11 22.78 8.20
C VAL A 314 8.02 22.62 9.25
N VAL A 315 6.87 22.05 8.84
CA VAL A 315 5.73 21.73 9.70
C VAL A 315 5.52 20.22 9.77
N TYR A 316 5.59 19.66 10.97
CA TYR A 316 5.36 18.23 11.22
C TYR A 316 3.95 18.00 11.73
N HIS A 317 3.10 17.34 10.96
CA HIS A 317 1.70 17.09 11.30
C HIS A 317 1.48 15.79 12.08
N GLY A 318 2.49 14.88 12.10
CA GLY A 318 2.28 13.53 12.63
C GLY A 318 1.32 12.71 11.78
N TYR A 319 0.70 11.69 12.38
CA TYR A 319 -0.29 10.88 11.68
C TYR A 319 -1.62 11.65 11.58
N LEU A 320 -2.14 11.80 10.38
CA LEU A 320 -3.41 12.45 10.08
C LEU A 320 -4.47 11.40 9.73
N SER A 321 -5.74 11.73 9.99
CA SER A 321 -6.86 10.97 9.41
C SER A 321 -6.79 11.02 7.88
N HIS A 322 -7.39 10.06 7.20
CA HIS A 322 -7.37 10.02 5.72
C HIS A 322 -7.96 11.31 5.11
N LYS A 323 -9.07 11.81 5.67
CA LYS A 323 -9.72 13.06 5.27
C LYS A 323 -8.80 14.28 5.45
N ASP A 324 -8.12 14.38 6.60
CA ASP A 324 -7.22 15.49 6.89
C ASP A 324 -5.96 15.42 6.00
N ALA A 325 -5.47 14.22 5.71
CA ALA A 325 -4.36 14.01 4.77
C ALA A 325 -4.72 14.50 3.35
N ILE A 326 -5.95 14.19 2.86
CA ILE A 326 -6.44 14.72 1.58
C ILE A 326 -6.53 16.26 1.63
N GLY A 327 -7.04 16.83 2.71
CA GLY A 327 -7.10 18.28 2.89
C GLY A 327 -5.71 18.93 2.81
N LEU A 328 -4.72 18.33 3.46
CA LEU A 328 -3.33 18.78 3.40
C LEU A 328 -2.76 18.66 1.98
N MET A 329 -2.96 17.53 1.30
CA MET A 329 -2.53 17.35 -0.10
C MET A 329 -3.14 18.40 -1.02
N LYS A 330 -4.43 18.68 -0.91
CA LYS A 330 -5.13 19.68 -1.74
C LYS A 330 -4.76 21.13 -1.41
N SER A 331 -4.12 21.38 -0.26
CA SER A 331 -3.60 22.71 0.10
C SER A 331 -2.21 23.01 -0.49
N ALA A 332 -1.57 22.02 -1.10
CA ALA A 332 -0.21 22.13 -1.63
C ALA A 332 -0.15 22.90 -2.96
N HIS A 333 1.03 23.44 -3.25
CA HIS A 333 1.43 23.89 -4.59
C HIS A 333 2.31 22.85 -5.28
N LEU A 334 2.96 21.96 -4.50
CA LEU A 334 3.78 20.86 -4.99
C LEU A 334 3.66 19.66 -4.03
N LEU A 335 3.43 18.48 -4.60
CA LEU A 335 3.44 17.21 -3.87
C LEU A 335 4.74 16.45 -4.13
N LEU A 336 5.37 15.97 -3.06
CA LEU A 336 6.59 15.17 -3.14
C LEU A 336 6.29 13.69 -2.95
N ASN A 337 6.94 12.86 -3.76
CA ASN A 337 6.91 11.42 -3.61
C ASN A 337 8.33 10.85 -3.70
N PHE A 338 8.75 10.04 -2.73
CA PHE A 338 10.07 9.41 -2.70
C PHE A 338 9.92 7.90 -2.74
N ILE A 339 10.53 7.26 -3.74
CA ILE A 339 10.52 5.81 -3.88
C ILE A 339 11.66 5.22 -3.05
N PHE A 340 11.39 4.12 -2.33
CA PHE A 340 12.40 3.43 -1.54
C PHE A 340 13.56 2.95 -2.40
N LEU A 341 14.78 3.19 -1.97
CA LEU A 341 15.99 2.68 -2.60
C LEU A 341 15.93 1.14 -2.64
N GLY A 342 16.10 0.56 -3.81
CA GLY A 342 15.99 -0.89 -4.04
C GLY A 342 14.59 -1.41 -4.42
N ALA A 343 13.53 -0.61 -4.27
CA ALA A 343 12.16 -0.96 -4.69
C ALA A 343 11.72 -0.26 -5.99
N GLN A 344 12.63 0.41 -6.67
CA GLN A 344 12.35 1.42 -7.70
C GLN A 344 11.66 0.90 -8.97
N THR A 345 11.68 -0.41 -9.24
CA THR A 345 11.12 -0.95 -10.48
C THR A 345 9.78 -1.68 -10.31
N GLN A 346 9.41 -2.03 -9.08
CA GLN A 346 8.30 -2.96 -8.80
C GLN A 346 7.18 -2.37 -7.94
N MET A 347 7.17 -1.05 -7.70
CA MET A 347 6.20 -0.41 -6.82
C MET A 347 5.65 0.89 -7.40
N ILE A 348 4.31 1.02 -7.36
CA ILE A 348 3.65 2.33 -7.39
C ILE A 348 3.25 2.65 -5.95
N SER A 349 3.72 3.78 -5.43
CA SER A 349 3.33 4.25 -4.10
C SER A 349 1.81 4.42 -4.02
N GLY A 350 1.18 3.86 -2.99
CA GLY A 350 -0.27 3.96 -2.82
C GLY A 350 -0.80 5.39 -2.78
N LYS A 351 -0.01 6.33 -2.23
CA LYS A 351 -0.35 7.76 -2.20
C LYS A 351 -0.33 8.44 -3.58
N LEU A 352 0.42 7.87 -4.54
CA LEU A 352 0.58 8.49 -5.86
C LEU A 352 -0.75 8.63 -6.60
N LEU A 353 -1.63 7.64 -6.49
CA LEU A 353 -2.97 7.71 -7.08
C LEU A 353 -3.86 8.76 -6.40
N GLU A 354 -3.70 8.98 -5.11
CA GLU A 354 -4.37 10.07 -4.41
C GLU A 354 -3.79 11.43 -4.81
N TYR A 355 -2.46 11.53 -5.00
CA TYR A 355 -1.79 12.74 -5.45
C TYR A 355 -2.29 13.18 -6.82
N ILE A 356 -2.37 12.29 -7.81
CA ILE A 356 -2.87 12.65 -9.13
C ILE A 356 -4.34 13.10 -9.10
N ALA A 357 -5.14 12.58 -8.18
CA ALA A 357 -6.54 12.99 -8.00
C ALA A 357 -6.69 14.38 -7.36
N THR A 358 -5.63 14.97 -6.81
CA THR A 358 -5.66 16.35 -6.29
C THR A 358 -5.47 17.41 -7.37
N GLU A 359 -5.01 17.03 -8.56
CA GLU A 359 -4.61 17.93 -9.65
C GLU A 359 -3.42 18.88 -9.30
N ILE A 360 -2.72 18.63 -8.20
CA ILE A 360 -1.53 19.37 -7.79
C ILE A 360 -0.30 18.82 -8.53
N PRO A 361 0.68 19.66 -8.92
CA PRO A 361 1.95 19.21 -9.49
C PRO A 361 2.65 18.18 -8.60
N ILE A 362 3.25 17.16 -9.22
CA ILE A 362 3.90 16.05 -8.51
C ILE A 362 5.35 15.93 -8.94
N LEU A 363 6.27 16.04 -7.98
CA LEU A 363 7.66 15.66 -8.13
C LEU A 363 7.93 14.33 -7.40
N SER A 364 8.20 13.30 -8.16
CA SER A 364 8.63 12.00 -7.61
C SER A 364 10.13 11.82 -7.82
N ILE A 365 10.81 11.26 -6.83
CA ILE A 365 12.23 10.90 -6.94
C ILE A 365 12.36 9.38 -6.93
N GLY A 366 13.00 8.86 -7.97
CA GLY A 366 13.17 7.43 -8.20
C GLY A 366 13.69 7.15 -9.60
N ASN A 367 13.50 5.91 -10.09
CA ASN A 367 13.87 5.57 -11.46
C ASN A 367 12.82 6.09 -12.47
N PRO A 368 13.17 7.05 -13.37
CA PRO A 368 12.24 7.62 -14.37
C PRO A 368 11.68 6.59 -15.37
N ASP A 369 12.37 5.46 -15.56
CA ASP A 369 11.98 4.39 -16.49
C ASP A 369 11.20 3.26 -15.78
N SER A 370 10.93 3.41 -14.48
CA SER A 370 10.03 2.51 -13.75
C SER A 370 8.59 2.66 -14.23
N GLU A 371 7.74 1.69 -13.89
CA GLU A 371 6.30 1.79 -14.17
C GLU A 371 5.67 3.04 -13.54
N ALA A 372 6.07 3.41 -12.31
CA ALA A 372 5.61 4.62 -11.66
C ALA A 372 6.08 5.87 -12.41
N GLY A 373 7.31 5.88 -12.94
CA GLY A 373 7.83 6.97 -13.77
C GLY A 373 7.08 7.08 -15.09
N CYS A 374 6.89 5.97 -15.79
CA CYS A 374 6.10 5.93 -17.04
C CYS A 374 4.64 6.34 -16.82
N PHE A 375 4.06 5.95 -15.68
CA PHE A 375 2.72 6.35 -15.30
C PHE A 375 2.62 7.86 -15.07
N LEU A 376 3.53 8.46 -14.33
CA LEU A 376 3.55 9.89 -14.05
C LEU A 376 3.72 10.75 -15.32
N LYS A 377 4.44 10.26 -16.33
CA LYS A 377 4.60 10.97 -17.62
C LYS A 377 3.28 11.21 -18.37
N GLN A 378 2.19 10.56 -17.98
CA GLN A 378 0.86 10.80 -18.55
C GLN A 378 0.20 12.08 -18.02
N GLY A 379 0.64 12.57 -16.87
CA GLY A 379 0.15 13.82 -16.28
C GLY A 379 0.81 15.05 -16.92
N THR A 380 0.11 16.18 -16.93
CA THR A 380 0.59 17.44 -17.52
C THR A 380 1.62 18.17 -16.65
N ALA A 381 1.63 17.92 -15.34
CA ALA A 381 2.54 18.52 -14.37
C ALA A 381 2.99 17.48 -13.31
N ALA A 382 3.31 16.27 -13.75
CA ALA A 382 3.83 15.21 -12.91
C ALA A 382 5.07 14.59 -13.56
N THR A 383 6.09 14.31 -12.75
CA THR A 383 7.32 13.68 -13.24
C THR A 383 7.98 12.83 -12.17
N MET A 384 8.77 11.86 -12.61
CA MET A 384 9.75 11.16 -11.77
C MET A 384 11.14 11.47 -12.31
N LEU A 385 12.03 11.91 -11.42
CA LEU A 385 13.41 12.26 -11.73
C LEU A 385 14.38 11.40 -10.92
N ASP A 386 15.56 11.15 -11.48
CA ASP A 386 16.65 10.52 -10.74
C ASP A 386 17.17 11.45 -9.64
N GLU A 387 17.53 10.89 -8.47
CA GLU A 387 18.03 11.68 -7.34
C GLU A 387 19.32 12.46 -7.64
N ASN A 388 20.07 12.04 -8.65
CA ASN A 388 21.32 12.67 -9.05
C ASN A 388 21.11 13.80 -10.10
N ASP A 389 19.92 13.92 -10.67
CA ASP A 389 19.63 14.97 -11.66
C ASP A 389 19.14 16.26 -11.00
N THR A 390 20.06 16.89 -10.25
CA THR A 390 19.78 18.14 -9.52
C THR A 390 19.26 19.27 -10.42
N ASN A 391 19.73 19.36 -11.67
CA ASN A 391 19.29 20.39 -12.59
C ASN A 391 17.83 20.21 -13.01
N ALA A 392 17.43 18.99 -13.38
CA ALA A 392 16.03 18.72 -13.72
C ALA A 392 15.09 18.91 -12.52
N ILE A 393 15.55 18.55 -11.32
CA ILE A 393 14.81 18.80 -10.06
C ILE A 393 14.61 20.30 -9.84
N LEU A 394 15.68 21.10 -10.00
CA LEU A 394 15.63 22.56 -9.89
C LEU A 394 14.68 23.18 -10.90
N ASP A 395 14.79 22.82 -12.18
CA ASP A 395 13.95 23.34 -13.26
C ASP A 395 12.46 23.04 -12.99
N PHE A 396 12.12 21.82 -12.56
CA PHE A 396 10.75 21.47 -12.24
C PHE A 396 10.20 22.30 -11.06
N ILE A 397 10.99 22.45 -10.00
CA ILE A 397 10.61 23.25 -8.84
C ILE A 397 10.45 24.73 -9.21
N GLN A 398 11.34 25.31 -10.05
CA GLN A 398 11.23 26.68 -10.53
C GLN A 398 9.95 26.93 -11.32
N ILE A 399 9.57 26.00 -12.20
CA ILE A 399 8.30 26.06 -12.94
C ILE A 399 7.13 26.03 -11.95
N ALA A 400 7.13 25.10 -10.99
CA ALA A 400 6.08 24.99 -10.00
C ALA A 400 5.95 26.24 -9.12
N VAL A 401 7.07 26.88 -8.72
CA VAL A 401 7.09 28.15 -7.97
C VAL A 401 6.52 29.29 -8.79
N THR A 402 7.00 29.43 -10.04
CA THR A 402 6.60 30.54 -10.92
C THR A 402 5.12 30.47 -11.28
N GLN A 403 4.57 29.29 -11.43
CA GLN A 403 3.19 29.02 -11.85
C GLN A 403 2.30 28.51 -10.72
N LYS A 404 2.67 28.73 -9.44
CA LYS A 404 2.03 28.09 -8.28
C LYS A 404 0.50 28.21 -8.23
N ASP A 405 -0.04 29.32 -8.72
CA ASP A 405 -1.49 29.59 -8.67
C ASP A 405 -2.24 29.12 -9.95
N SER A 406 -1.52 28.77 -11.02
CA SER A 406 -2.10 28.46 -12.33
C SER A 406 -1.84 27.04 -12.81
N ILE A 407 -0.70 26.44 -12.46
CA ILE A 407 -0.35 25.10 -12.92
C ILE A 407 -1.28 24.06 -12.30
N ARG A 408 -1.77 23.15 -13.15
CA ARG A 408 -2.58 21.99 -12.71
C ARG A 408 -2.06 20.74 -13.37
N ASN A 409 -2.08 19.66 -12.62
CA ASN A 409 -1.72 18.34 -13.10
C ASN A 409 -2.97 17.61 -13.56
N THR A 410 -3.28 17.67 -14.84
CA THR A 410 -4.37 16.89 -15.42
C THR A 410 -3.90 15.50 -15.83
N PHE A 411 -4.70 14.49 -15.55
CA PHE A 411 -4.37 13.10 -15.85
C PHE A 411 -5.45 12.51 -16.76
N PRO A 412 -5.09 11.85 -17.89
CA PRO A 412 -6.07 11.26 -18.76
C PRO A 412 -6.82 10.14 -18.05
N GLN A 413 -8.12 10.04 -18.31
CA GLN A 413 -8.94 8.95 -17.79
C GLN A 413 -8.87 8.77 -16.26
N LEU A 414 -8.67 9.86 -15.51
CA LEU A 414 -8.53 9.81 -14.04
C LEU A 414 -9.65 8.99 -13.37
N GLY A 415 -10.90 9.06 -13.87
CA GLY A 415 -12.02 8.32 -13.33
C GLY A 415 -11.88 6.80 -13.34
N GLU A 416 -11.08 6.24 -14.27
CA GLU A 416 -10.83 4.80 -14.33
C GLU A 416 -9.95 4.27 -13.17
N TRP A 417 -9.26 5.18 -12.48
CA TRP A 417 -8.43 4.91 -11.33
C TRP A 417 -9.17 5.11 -9.99
N SER A 418 -10.47 5.45 -10.03
CA SER A 418 -11.28 5.49 -8.82
C SER A 418 -11.46 4.08 -8.24
N ARG A 419 -11.56 3.98 -6.92
CA ARG A 419 -11.79 2.70 -6.24
C ARG A 419 -13.09 2.03 -6.66
N GLU A 420 -14.11 2.82 -7.01
CA GLU A 420 -15.35 2.31 -7.58
C GLU A 420 -15.13 1.66 -8.95
N ALA A 421 -14.48 2.36 -9.89
CA ALA A 421 -14.19 1.83 -11.21
C ALA A 421 -13.30 0.58 -11.16
N LEU A 422 -12.30 0.58 -10.27
CA LEU A 422 -11.44 -0.58 -10.03
C LEU A 422 -12.20 -1.76 -9.40
N THR A 423 -13.24 -1.49 -8.59
CA THR A 423 -14.12 -2.55 -8.05
C THR A 423 -14.97 -3.17 -9.15
N LEU A 424 -15.45 -2.39 -10.11
CA LEU A 424 -16.12 -2.93 -11.30
C LEU A 424 -15.17 -3.83 -12.11
N LYS A 425 -13.92 -3.41 -12.32
CA LYS A 425 -12.90 -4.25 -12.97
C LYS A 425 -12.66 -5.56 -12.19
N LEU A 426 -12.60 -5.51 -10.86
CA LEU A 426 -12.50 -6.70 -10.00
C LEU A 426 -13.68 -7.66 -10.21
N ILE A 427 -14.90 -7.15 -10.28
CA ILE A 427 -16.10 -7.94 -10.53
C ILE A 427 -15.98 -8.65 -11.89
N PHE A 428 -15.55 -7.96 -12.94
CA PHE A 428 -15.34 -8.57 -14.25
C PHE A 428 -14.29 -9.70 -14.23
N VAL A 429 -13.23 -9.57 -13.42
CA VAL A 429 -12.26 -10.66 -13.23
C VAL A 429 -12.94 -11.87 -12.59
N PHE A 430 -13.81 -11.71 -11.58
CA PHE A 430 -14.54 -12.81 -10.97
C PHE A 430 -15.53 -13.48 -11.93
N GLU A 431 -16.14 -12.72 -12.83
CA GLU A 431 -17.09 -13.22 -13.82
C GLU A 431 -16.42 -13.83 -15.06
N GLY A 432 -15.09 -13.84 -15.14
CA GLY A 432 -14.36 -14.32 -16.31
C GLY A 432 -14.59 -13.49 -17.57
N LYS A 433 -15.07 -12.27 -17.43
CA LYS A 433 -15.41 -11.36 -18.54
C LYS A 433 -14.25 -10.42 -18.91
N THR A 434 -13.02 -10.90 -18.84
CA THR A 434 -11.84 -10.03 -18.89
C THR A 434 -11.54 -9.48 -20.29
N GLN A 435 -11.70 -8.18 -20.47
CA GLN A 435 -10.74 -7.27 -21.11
C GLN A 435 -10.32 -6.25 -20.02
N VAL A 436 -9.23 -6.53 -19.30
CA VAL A 436 -8.61 -5.58 -18.35
C VAL A 436 -7.20 -5.29 -18.84
#